data_5d85594888f8f660eb1338703b493819
#
_entry.id   5d85594888f8f660eb1338703b493819
#
_cell.length_a   1.000
_cell.length_b   1.000
_cell.length_c   1.000
_cell.angle_alpha   90.00
_cell.angle_beta   90.00
_cell.angle_gamma   90.00
#
_symmetry.space_group_name_H-M   'P 1'
#
loop_
_entity.id
_entity.type
_entity.pdbx_description
1 polymer ?
#
loop_
_entity_poly.entity_id
_entity_poly.type
_entity_poly.pdbx_seq_one_letter_code
_entity_poly.pdbx_strand_id
1 'polypeptide(L)'
;MKVTCDRDKLLAAFQTAAAVAPARSPKPILQNVKLEVSDSGAILSATDLEVGIRIQVPGVESQVAGAAVLPIGRFGAILRESGDAQLRIETDGQSTVVRGQRSEFKLPAADPHEFPPVAGFSEEKYHELPARLLRELIRRTIFATDNESSRYALGGVLLEFGEDRIIAVGTDGRRLAKMEVPAKSVGGHVSGDSTTIVPTRSMQLIERTLSDADADIQIAARSNEVVVQSPRATIFTRLVEGRFPRWRDVFPQRTGATKIDVSVGPMLSAVRQAAIVTSEESRGVDFTFENGTLLLSGRAAEVGQSRIELPLSYDGPAISISLDPRYVQEFLKVLDPDRTITLDLKDAESAAVCLTDDGYGYVIMPLARDH
;
A
#
# COMPACT_ATOMS: atom_id res chain seq x y z
N MET A 1 28.31 -17.96 -13.98
CA MET A 1 27.90 -16.58 -14.25
C MET A 1 29.04 -15.64 -13.87
N LYS A 2 29.31 -14.59 -14.68
CA LYS A 2 30.29 -13.55 -14.39
C LYS A 2 29.78 -12.20 -14.87
N VAL A 3 29.64 -11.24 -13.96
CA VAL A 3 29.03 -9.94 -14.23
C VAL A 3 29.74 -8.82 -13.48
N THR A 4 29.66 -7.60 -14.03
CA THR A 4 30.02 -6.35 -13.35
C THR A 4 28.77 -5.51 -13.17
N CYS A 5 28.52 -5.00 -11.97
CA CYS A 5 27.28 -4.29 -11.63
C CYS A 5 27.59 -2.92 -11.06
N ASP A 6 26.76 -1.93 -11.41
CA ASP A 6 26.65 -0.69 -10.65
C ASP A 6 26.07 -1.02 -9.26
N ARG A 7 26.84 -0.73 -8.21
CA ARG A 7 26.49 -1.09 -6.84
C ARG A 7 25.22 -0.43 -6.34
N ASP A 8 24.99 0.86 -6.62
CA ASP A 8 23.82 1.61 -6.13
C ASP A 8 22.54 1.12 -6.80
N LYS A 9 22.57 0.88 -8.10
CA LYS A 9 21.43 0.35 -8.85
C LYS A 9 21.08 -1.06 -8.42
N LEU A 10 22.10 -1.90 -8.20
CA LEU A 10 21.91 -3.25 -7.70
C LEU A 10 21.35 -3.24 -6.26
N LEU A 11 21.87 -2.37 -5.38
CA LEU A 11 21.38 -2.23 -4.00
C LEU A 11 19.89 -1.85 -3.97
N ALA A 12 19.48 -0.85 -4.75
CA ALA A 12 18.08 -0.41 -4.80
C ALA A 12 17.14 -1.52 -5.27
N ALA A 13 17.49 -2.23 -6.35
CA ALA A 13 16.71 -3.35 -6.86
C ALA A 13 16.69 -4.52 -5.86
N PHE A 14 17.84 -4.83 -5.25
CA PHE A 14 17.98 -5.90 -4.27
C PHE A 14 17.16 -5.66 -3.00
N GLN A 15 17.15 -4.44 -2.47
CA GLN A 15 16.33 -4.08 -1.31
C GLN A 15 14.84 -4.26 -1.59
N THR A 16 14.40 -3.89 -2.79
CA THR A 16 12.99 -4.05 -3.20
C THR A 16 12.63 -5.54 -3.34
N ALA A 17 13.47 -6.35 -3.99
CA ALA A 17 13.25 -7.79 -4.10
C ALA A 17 13.29 -8.48 -2.73
N ALA A 18 14.26 -8.14 -1.89
CA ALA A 18 14.43 -8.71 -0.56
C ALA A 18 13.24 -8.46 0.39
N ALA A 19 12.45 -7.39 0.16
CA ALA A 19 11.25 -7.11 0.95
C ALA A 19 10.13 -8.15 0.78
N VAL A 20 10.16 -8.94 -0.31
CA VAL A 20 9.21 -10.03 -0.56
C VAL A 20 9.62 -11.29 0.20
N ALA A 21 10.91 -11.57 0.31
CA ALA A 21 11.39 -12.79 0.90
C ALA A 21 11.09 -12.89 2.41
N PRO A 22 10.75 -14.07 2.92
CA PRO A 22 10.42 -14.25 4.33
C PRO A 22 11.67 -14.18 5.22
N ALA A 23 11.56 -13.51 6.37
CA ALA A 23 12.64 -13.46 7.35
C ALA A 23 12.98 -14.85 7.93
N ARG A 24 11.99 -15.74 8.00
CA ARG A 24 12.11 -17.15 8.42
C ARG A 24 11.27 -18.02 7.50
N SER A 25 11.80 -19.16 7.06
CA SER A 25 11.08 -20.10 6.21
C SER A 25 11.55 -21.53 6.48
N PRO A 26 10.66 -22.53 6.46
CA PRO A 26 11.02 -23.94 6.44
C PRO A 26 11.77 -24.33 5.15
N LYS A 27 11.69 -23.50 4.10
CA LYS A 27 12.45 -23.64 2.86
C LYS A 27 13.54 -22.55 2.82
N PRO A 28 14.82 -22.87 3.20
CA PRO A 28 15.89 -21.85 3.30
C PRO A 28 16.16 -21.10 1.99
N ILE A 29 15.86 -21.73 0.83
CA ILE A 29 16.05 -21.11 -0.47
C ILE A 29 15.26 -19.81 -0.63
N LEU A 30 14.06 -19.69 0.00
CA LEU A 30 13.21 -18.51 -0.05
C LEU A 30 13.78 -17.30 0.71
N GLN A 31 14.79 -17.52 1.59
CA GLN A 31 15.49 -16.42 2.29
C GLN A 31 16.59 -15.78 1.44
N ASN A 32 16.55 -16.02 0.14
CA ASN A 32 17.51 -15.51 -0.82
C ASN A 32 16.78 -14.73 -1.94
N VAL A 33 17.58 -14.04 -2.72
CA VAL A 33 17.16 -13.42 -3.99
C VAL A 33 17.92 -14.12 -5.11
N LYS A 34 17.24 -14.49 -6.19
CA LYS A 34 17.87 -15.07 -7.38
C LYS A 34 18.21 -13.94 -8.35
N LEU A 35 19.47 -13.86 -8.75
CA LEU A 35 19.94 -13.02 -9.84
C LEU A 35 20.05 -13.89 -11.10
N GLU A 36 19.37 -13.54 -12.16
CA GLU A 36 19.47 -14.15 -13.49
C GLU A 36 20.00 -13.12 -14.47
N VAL A 37 21.01 -13.49 -15.22
CA VAL A 37 21.63 -12.64 -16.23
C VAL A 37 21.65 -13.36 -17.57
N SER A 38 21.10 -12.70 -18.60
CA SER A 38 21.03 -13.17 -19.97
C SER A 38 21.35 -12.02 -20.94
N ASP A 39 21.30 -12.29 -22.23
CA ASP A 39 21.48 -11.26 -23.26
C ASP A 39 20.40 -10.16 -23.21
N SER A 40 19.24 -10.46 -22.65
CA SER A 40 18.14 -9.51 -22.45
C SER A 40 18.30 -8.61 -21.22
N GLY A 41 19.34 -8.85 -20.38
CA GLY A 41 19.61 -8.08 -19.18
C GLY A 41 19.68 -8.92 -17.91
N ALA A 42 19.63 -8.21 -16.77
CA ALA A 42 19.70 -8.81 -15.44
C ALA A 42 18.38 -8.64 -14.70
N ILE A 43 17.92 -9.71 -14.06
CA ILE A 43 16.67 -9.76 -13.30
C ILE A 43 16.95 -10.32 -11.90
N LEU A 44 16.46 -9.63 -10.88
CA LEU A 44 16.35 -10.16 -9.52
C LEU A 44 14.94 -10.72 -9.30
N SER A 45 14.86 -11.91 -8.71
CA SER A 45 13.60 -12.55 -8.35
C SER A 45 13.60 -12.95 -6.88
N ALA A 46 12.47 -12.73 -6.21
CA ALA A 46 12.23 -13.18 -4.84
C ALA A 46 10.78 -13.64 -4.67
N THR A 47 10.52 -14.56 -3.76
CA THR A 47 9.16 -15.03 -3.46
C THR A 47 9.08 -15.66 -2.07
N ASP A 48 7.90 -15.55 -1.44
CA ASP A 48 7.51 -16.33 -0.26
C ASP A 48 6.44 -17.40 -0.61
N LEU A 49 6.17 -17.61 -1.90
CA LEU A 49 5.15 -18.46 -2.53
C LEU A 49 3.73 -17.86 -2.55
N GLU A 50 3.45 -16.85 -1.74
CA GLU A 50 2.19 -16.09 -1.78
C GLU A 50 2.37 -14.81 -2.62
N VAL A 51 3.53 -14.19 -2.52
CA VAL A 51 3.94 -13.03 -3.31
C VAL A 51 5.23 -13.35 -4.04
N GLY A 52 5.36 -12.88 -5.27
CA GLY A 52 6.61 -12.96 -6.01
C GLY A 52 6.88 -11.67 -6.76
N ILE A 53 8.15 -11.37 -6.91
CA ILE A 53 8.64 -10.19 -7.62
C ILE A 53 9.77 -10.54 -8.58
N ARG A 54 9.75 -9.89 -9.74
CA ARG A 54 10.86 -9.85 -10.70
C ARG A 54 11.20 -8.39 -10.95
N ILE A 55 12.46 -8.02 -10.78
CA ILE A 55 12.92 -6.64 -10.96
C ILE A 55 14.08 -6.62 -11.94
N GLN A 56 14.01 -5.77 -12.95
CA GLN A 56 15.13 -5.49 -13.84
C GLN A 56 16.20 -4.68 -13.11
N VAL A 57 17.46 -5.10 -13.25
CA VAL A 57 18.62 -4.42 -12.68
C VAL A 57 19.38 -3.70 -13.79
N PRO A 58 19.29 -2.38 -13.88
CA PRO A 58 20.07 -1.62 -14.85
C PRO A 58 21.54 -1.54 -14.45
N GLY A 59 22.44 -1.37 -15.42
CA GLY A 59 23.87 -1.21 -15.18
C GLY A 59 24.59 -2.51 -14.79
N VAL A 60 24.12 -3.63 -15.32
CA VAL A 60 24.77 -4.93 -15.23
C VAL A 60 25.40 -5.26 -16.59
N GLU A 61 26.71 -5.45 -16.59
CA GLU A 61 27.48 -5.89 -17.76
C GLU A 61 27.77 -7.38 -17.63
N SER A 62 27.27 -8.18 -18.57
CA SER A 62 27.43 -9.61 -18.60
C SER A 62 28.70 -10.00 -19.34
N GLN A 63 29.59 -10.76 -18.70
CA GLN A 63 30.72 -11.43 -19.33
C GLN A 63 30.41 -12.90 -19.58
N VAL A 64 29.67 -13.52 -18.65
CA VAL A 64 29.18 -14.90 -18.76
C VAL A 64 27.76 -14.93 -18.17
N ALA A 65 26.78 -15.20 -19.00
CA ALA A 65 25.38 -15.36 -18.60
C ALA A 65 25.21 -16.51 -17.58
N GLY A 66 24.12 -16.51 -16.83
CA GLY A 66 23.79 -17.55 -15.86
C GLY A 66 22.99 -17.00 -14.68
N ALA A 67 22.95 -17.76 -13.59
CA ALA A 67 22.19 -17.40 -12.41
C ALA A 67 22.99 -17.63 -11.10
N ALA A 68 22.64 -16.84 -10.07
CA ALA A 68 23.15 -16.99 -8.71
C ALA A 68 22.04 -16.77 -7.69
N VAL A 69 22.09 -17.51 -6.61
CA VAL A 69 21.22 -17.34 -5.44
C VAL A 69 21.99 -16.60 -4.37
N LEU A 70 21.48 -15.44 -3.97
CA LEU A 70 22.18 -14.45 -3.14
C LEU A 70 21.48 -14.33 -1.77
N PRO A 71 22.17 -14.67 -0.66
CA PRO A 71 21.58 -14.63 0.68
C PRO A 71 21.33 -13.18 1.12
N ILE A 72 20.07 -12.88 1.49
CA ILE A 72 19.59 -11.50 1.74
C ILE A 72 20.45 -10.80 2.81
N GLY A 73 20.68 -11.45 3.94
CA GLY A 73 21.41 -10.82 5.05
C GLY A 73 22.85 -10.44 4.68
N ARG A 74 23.60 -11.41 4.16
CA ARG A 74 25.04 -11.23 3.86
C ARG A 74 25.28 -10.42 2.61
N PHE A 75 24.60 -10.75 1.52
CA PHE A 75 24.78 -10.02 0.27
C PHE A 75 24.25 -8.58 0.37
N GLY A 76 23.11 -8.37 1.04
CA GLY A 76 22.60 -7.04 1.35
C GLY A 76 23.55 -6.20 2.22
N ALA A 77 24.27 -6.83 3.17
CA ALA A 77 25.30 -6.14 3.96
C ALA A 77 26.50 -5.75 3.07
N ILE A 78 26.97 -6.65 2.21
CA ILE A 78 28.05 -6.35 1.26
C ILE A 78 27.69 -5.14 0.38
N LEU A 79 26.48 -5.10 -0.16
CA LEU A 79 26.03 -3.99 -1.00
C LEU A 79 25.96 -2.65 -0.24
N ARG A 80 25.55 -2.66 1.03
CA ARG A 80 25.44 -1.43 1.84
C ARG A 80 26.78 -0.90 2.30
N GLU A 81 27.68 -1.81 2.72
CA GLU A 81 28.96 -1.43 3.33
C GLU A 81 30.07 -1.21 2.29
N SER A 82 29.89 -1.67 1.05
CA SER A 82 30.89 -1.46 0.00
C SER A 82 30.95 0.01 -0.41
N GLY A 83 32.16 0.58 -0.42
CA GLY A 83 32.42 1.93 -0.93
C GLY A 83 32.67 1.98 -2.45
N ASP A 84 32.71 0.84 -3.12
CA ASP A 84 33.01 0.76 -4.55
C ASP A 84 31.77 1.07 -5.39
N ALA A 85 31.92 1.87 -6.44
CA ALA A 85 30.82 2.19 -7.38
C ALA A 85 30.43 0.96 -8.22
N GLN A 86 31.34 0.04 -8.45
CA GLN A 86 31.13 -1.19 -9.22
C GLN A 86 31.56 -2.40 -8.42
N LEU A 87 30.79 -3.47 -8.54
CA LEU A 87 31.11 -4.77 -7.96
C LEU A 87 31.10 -5.84 -9.06
N ARG A 88 32.06 -6.75 -8.97
CA ARG A 88 32.12 -7.94 -9.83
C ARG A 88 31.57 -9.13 -9.07
N ILE A 89 30.64 -9.87 -9.69
CA ILE A 89 30.03 -11.06 -9.10
C ILE A 89 30.32 -12.24 -10.03
N GLU A 90 30.92 -13.28 -9.46
CA GLU A 90 31.23 -14.52 -10.16
C GLU A 90 30.68 -15.72 -9.37
N THR A 91 30.08 -16.69 -10.05
CA THR A 91 29.70 -17.96 -9.42
C THR A 91 30.11 -19.13 -10.30
N ASP A 92 30.61 -20.17 -9.66
CA ASP A 92 31.03 -21.46 -10.25
C ASP A 92 30.06 -22.60 -9.89
N GLY A 93 28.96 -22.30 -9.20
CA GLY A 93 27.98 -23.28 -8.70
C GLY A 93 28.30 -23.82 -7.30
N GLN A 94 29.53 -23.67 -6.79
CA GLN A 94 29.91 -24.05 -5.41
C GLN A 94 30.01 -22.81 -4.52
N SER A 95 30.45 -21.70 -5.08
CA SER A 95 30.63 -20.45 -4.37
C SER A 95 30.24 -19.26 -5.24
N THR A 96 29.80 -18.19 -4.61
CA THR A 96 29.62 -16.88 -5.21
C THR A 96 30.65 -15.92 -4.64
N VAL A 97 31.47 -15.35 -5.50
CA VAL A 97 32.52 -14.41 -5.10
C VAL A 97 32.11 -13.00 -5.55
N VAL A 98 32.12 -12.06 -4.61
CA VAL A 98 31.83 -10.64 -4.84
C VAL A 98 33.13 -9.87 -4.63
N ARG A 99 33.58 -9.12 -5.64
CA ARG A 99 34.82 -8.34 -5.62
C ARG A 99 34.56 -6.86 -5.84
N GLY A 100 35.11 -6.04 -4.98
CA GLY A 100 35.33 -4.62 -5.19
C GLY A 100 36.80 -4.35 -5.61
N GLN A 101 37.27 -3.10 -5.52
CA GLN A 101 38.64 -2.73 -5.87
C GLN A 101 39.68 -3.33 -4.88
N ARG A 102 39.31 -3.37 -3.60
CA ARG A 102 40.18 -3.84 -2.51
C ARG A 102 39.48 -4.81 -1.56
N SER A 103 38.34 -5.36 -1.96
CA SER A 103 37.55 -6.26 -1.15
C SER A 103 37.15 -7.51 -1.94
N GLU A 104 37.13 -8.64 -1.25
CA GLU A 104 36.64 -9.91 -1.79
C GLU A 104 35.83 -10.62 -0.72
N PHE A 105 34.62 -11.05 -1.10
CA PHE A 105 33.73 -11.83 -0.26
C PHE A 105 33.39 -13.13 -0.98
N LYS A 106 33.54 -14.25 -0.28
CA LYS A 106 33.19 -15.58 -0.78
C LYS A 106 31.99 -16.10 0.02
N LEU A 107 30.87 -16.29 -0.67
CA LEU A 107 29.59 -16.78 -0.11
C LEU A 107 29.35 -18.21 -0.62
N PRO A 108 28.76 -19.11 0.20
CA PRO A 108 28.32 -20.41 -0.31
C PRO A 108 27.27 -20.18 -1.37
N ALA A 109 27.30 -20.92 -2.47
CA ALA A 109 26.29 -20.92 -3.49
C ALA A 109 25.16 -21.90 -3.14
N ALA A 110 23.93 -21.56 -3.54
CA ALA A 110 22.80 -22.48 -3.61
C ALA A 110 22.45 -22.71 -5.08
N ASP A 111 21.85 -23.85 -5.39
CA ASP A 111 21.47 -24.19 -6.76
C ASP A 111 20.32 -23.27 -7.24
N PRO A 112 20.52 -22.48 -8.30
CA PRO A 112 19.48 -21.63 -8.85
C PRO A 112 18.26 -22.40 -9.40
N HIS A 113 18.38 -23.69 -9.70
CA HIS A 113 17.28 -24.53 -10.17
C HIS A 113 16.33 -24.92 -9.03
N GLU A 114 16.79 -24.92 -7.77
CA GLU A 114 15.93 -25.13 -6.60
C GLU A 114 15.08 -23.89 -6.26
N PHE A 115 15.43 -22.72 -6.80
CA PHE A 115 14.68 -21.50 -6.54
C PHE A 115 13.33 -21.53 -7.28
N PRO A 116 12.19 -21.32 -6.59
CA PRO A 116 10.88 -21.38 -7.22
C PRO A 116 10.76 -20.38 -8.38
N PRO A 117 10.14 -20.76 -9.49
CA PRO A 117 9.94 -19.85 -10.60
C PRO A 117 9.00 -18.72 -10.19
N VAL A 118 9.36 -17.50 -10.55
CA VAL A 118 8.52 -16.31 -10.41
C VAL A 118 8.02 -15.95 -11.80
N ALA A 119 6.71 -16.04 -12.03
CA ALA A 119 6.11 -15.76 -13.33
C ALA A 119 6.31 -14.29 -13.76
N GLY A 120 6.51 -14.07 -15.05
CA GLY A 120 6.40 -12.75 -15.66
C GLY A 120 4.96 -12.40 -15.98
N PHE A 121 4.75 -11.19 -16.47
CA PHE A 121 3.44 -10.75 -16.98
C PHE A 121 3.24 -11.31 -18.41
N SER A 122 2.13 -12.01 -18.62
CA SER A 122 1.76 -12.59 -19.93
C SER A 122 0.25 -12.49 -20.19
N GLU A 123 -0.41 -11.49 -19.58
CA GLU A 123 -1.85 -11.35 -19.66
C GLU A 123 -2.28 -10.65 -20.96
N GLU A 124 -3.29 -11.20 -21.62
CA GLU A 124 -3.97 -10.57 -22.77
C GLU A 124 -5.09 -9.62 -22.31
N LYS A 125 -5.59 -9.82 -21.07
CA LYS A 125 -6.65 -9.05 -20.46
C LYS A 125 -6.13 -8.36 -19.21
N TYR A 126 -6.12 -7.04 -19.19
CA TYR A 126 -5.61 -6.24 -18.08
C TYR A 126 -6.19 -4.83 -18.09
N HIS A 127 -5.98 -4.09 -17.02
CA HIS A 127 -6.17 -2.64 -17.00
C HIS A 127 -4.85 -1.91 -17.12
N GLU A 128 -4.86 -0.81 -17.85
CA GLU A 128 -3.73 0.11 -18.04
C GLU A 128 -4.05 1.45 -17.40
N LEU A 129 -3.13 1.97 -16.59
CA LEU A 129 -3.24 3.25 -15.90
C LEU A 129 -1.86 3.81 -15.53
N PRO A 130 -1.72 5.14 -15.36
CA PRO A 130 -0.50 5.74 -14.83
C PRO A 130 -0.18 5.28 -13.41
N ALA A 131 1.09 5.04 -13.10
CA ALA A 131 1.56 4.59 -11.79
C ALA A 131 1.11 5.50 -10.63
N ARG A 132 1.05 6.82 -10.86
CA ARG A 132 0.56 7.79 -9.88
C ARG A 132 -0.86 7.49 -9.41
N LEU A 133 -1.75 7.07 -10.33
CA LEU A 133 -3.14 6.75 -9.99
C LEU A 133 -3.25 5.45 -9.18
N LEU A 134 -2.47 4.42 -9.54
CA LEU A 134 -2.43 3.19 -8.75
C LEU A 134 -1.85 3.44 -7.35
N ARG A 135 -0.80 4.26 -7.25
CA ARG A 135 -0.22 4.65 -5.97
C ARG A 135 -1.22 5.41 -5.10
N GLU A 136 -1.93 6.36 -5.68
CA GLU A 136 -2.95 7.13 -4.97
C GLU A 136 -4.09 6.24 -4.48
N LEU A 137 -4.58 5.34 -5.33
CA LEU A 137 -5.59 4.34 -5.00
C LEU A 137 -5.15 3.48 -3.79
N ILE A 138 -3.89 3.00 -3.79
CA ILE A 138 -3.33 2.23 -2.68
C ILE A 138 -3.27 3.06 -1.40
N ARG A 139 -2.63 4.23 -1.44
CA ARG A 139 -2.41 5.08 -0.25
C ARG A 139 -3.70 5.53 0.41
N ARG A 140 -4.75 5.78 -0.37
CA ARG A 140 -6.04 6.25 0.12
C ARG A 140 -6.96 5.14 0.65
N THR A 141 -6.61 3.87 0.50
CA THR A 141 -7.48 2.75 0.93
C THR A 141 -6.82 1.81 1.92
N ILE A 142 -5.51 1.62 1.84
CA ILE A 142 -4.78 0.60 2.58
C ILE A 142 -4.83 0.78 4.10
N PHE A 143 -4.84 2.02 4.60
CA PHE A 143 -4.84 2.30 6.04
C PHE A 143 -6.16 1.91 6.73
N ALA A 144 -7.22 1.73 5.96
CA ALA A 144 -8.53 1.35 6.49
C ALA A 144 -8.73 -0.16 6.61
N THR A 145 -7.75 -0.99 6.22
CA THR A 145 -7.82 -2.46 6.32
C THR A 145 -7.56 -2.96 7.74
N ASP A 146 -8.00 -4.18 8.04
CA ASP A 146 -7.78 -4.86 9.33
C ASP A 146 -7.09 -6.21 9.11
N ASN A 147 -5.80 -6.27 9.44
CA ASN A 147 -4.99 -7.48 9.29
C ASN A 147 -5.27 -8.54 10.38
N GLU A 148 -6.01 -8.20 11.43
CA GLU A 148 -6.29 -9.09 12.58
C GLU A 148 -7.66 -9.76 12.48
N SER A 149 -8.51 -9.33 11.54
CA SER A 149 -9.86 -9.88 11.39
C SER A 149 -9.84 -11.30 10.85
N SER A 150 -10.48 -12.21 11.58
CA SER A 150 -10.68 -13.61 11.18
C SER A 150 -12.05 -13.88 10.55
N ARG A 151 -13.01 -12.96 10.67
CA ARG A 151 -14.41 -13.16 10.27
C ARG A 151 -14.70 -12.79 8.81
N TYR A 152 -14.02 -11.77 8.31
CA TYR A 152 -14.15 -11.26 6.95
C TYR A 152 -12.76 -11.08 6.36
N ALA A 153 -12.68 -11.06 5.03
CA ALA A 153 -11.44 -10.79 4.33
C ALA A 153 -11.09 -9.29 4.37
N LEU A 154 -10.93 -8.73 5.59
CA LEU A 154 -10.64 -7.32 5.83
C LEU A 154 -9.13 -7.01 5.81
N GLY A 155 -8.28 -8.05 5.79
CA GLY A 155 -6.82 -7.93 5.74
C GLY A 155 -6.26 -7.53 4.37
N GLY A 156 -7.11 -7.03 3.48
CA GLY A 156 -6.73 -6.60 2.15
C GLY A 156 -7.66 -5.53 1.60
N VAL A 157 -7.26 -4.98 0.46
CA VAL A 157 -8.04 -4.00 -0.30
C VAL A 157 -8.81 -4.72 -1.40
N LEU A 158 -10.12 -4.53 -1.44
CA LEU A 158 -10.97 -4.97 -2.54
C LEU A 158 -10.66 -4.13 -3.78
N LEU A 159 -10.42 -4.77 -4.92
CA LEU A 159 -10.34 -4.14 -6.22
C LEU A 159 -11.52 -4.57 -7.08
N GLU A 160 -12.19 -3.62 -7.69
CA GLU A 160 -13.23 -3.85 -8.69
C GLU A 160 -12.81 -3.21 -10.01
N PHE A 161 -12.81 -4.01 -11.07
CA PHE A 161 -12.39 -3.59 -12.41
C PHE A 161 -13.64 -3.33 -13.26
N GLY A 162 -13.85 -2.08 -13.61
CA GLY A 162 -14.89 -1.63 -14.54
C GLY A 162 -14.39 -1.52 -15.98
N GLU A 163 -15.20 -1.03 -16.89
CA GLU A 163 -14.81 -0.85 -18.30
C GLU A 163 -13.76 0.27 -18.48
N ASP A 164 -13.87 1.34 -17.66
CA ASP A 164 -13.09 2.58 -17.77
C ASP A 164 -12.41 3.01 -16.46
N ARG A 165 -12.48 2.17 -15.40
CA ARG A 165 -12.02 2.54 -14.05
C ARG A 165 -11.67 1.34 -13.20
N ILE A 166 -10.94 1.63 -12.13
CA ILE A 166 -10.69 0.70 -11.01
C ILE A 166 -11.21 1.36 -9.74
N ILE A 167 -12.01 0.61 -8.97
CA ILE A 167 -12.45 1.00 -7.64
C ILE A 167 -11.68 0.18 -6.61
N ALA A 168 -11.15 0.84 -5.59
CA ALA A 168 -10.55 0.19 -4.44
C ALA A 168 -11.31 0.52 -3.17
N VAL A 169 -11.46 -0.48 -2.30
CA VAL A 169 -12.13 -0.32 -1.02
C VAL A 169 -11.34 -1.02 0.08
N GLY A 170 -11.02 -0.28 1.14
CA GLY A 170 -10.47 -0.79 2.39
C GLY A 170 -11.45 -0.55 3.54
N THR A 171 -11.60 -1.50 4.45
CA THR A 171 -12.44 -1.36 5.64
C THR A 171 -11.98 -2.28 6.77
N ASP A 172 -12.18 -1.83 8.01
CA ASP A 172 -12.01 -2.62 9.24
C ASP A 172 -13.36 -2.88 9.95
N GLY A 173 -14.47 -2.51 9.30
CA GLY A 173 -15.82 -2.61 9.85
C GLY A 173 -16.27 -1.41 10.70
N ARG A 174 -15.36 -0.50 11.05
CA ARG A 174 -15.65 0.76 11.78
C ARG A 174 -15.47 1.99 10.92
N ARG A 175 -14.71 1.84 9.84
CA ARG A 175 -14.47 2.85 8.82
C ARG A 175 -14.34 2.18 7.46
N LEU A 176 -14.52 2.96 6.41
CA LEU A 176 -14.40 2.50 5.03
C LEU A 176 -13.79 3.61 4.17
N ALA A 177 -12.76 3.27 3.42
CA ALA A 177 -12.16 4.15 2.42
C ALA A 177 -12.44 3.61 1.02
N LYS A 178 -13.01 4.43 0.13
CA LYS A 178 -13.31 4.07 -1.28
C LYS A 178 -12.65 5.08 -2.19
N MET A 179 -11.77 4.62 -3.06
CA MET A 179 -11.15 5.42 -4.12
C MET A 179 -11.49 4.85 -5.48
N GLU A 180 -11.70 5.73 -6.45
CA GLU A 180 -11.96 5.39 -7.83
C GLU A 180 -11.00 6.16 -8.73
N VAL A 181 -10.37 5.45 -9.67
CA VAL A 181 -9.44 6.05 -10.62
C VAL A 181 -9.77 5.61 -12.05
N PRO A 182 -9.60 6.48 -13.04
CA PRO A 182 -9.72 6.09 -14.44
C PRO A 182 -8.64 5.08 -14.80
N ALA A 183 -9.02 4.03 -15.55
CA ALA A 183 -8.14 3.00 -16.05
C ALA A 183 -8.73 2.40 -17.31
N LYS A 184 -7.89 2.09 -18.30
CA LYS A 184 -8.30 1.56 -19.59
C LYS A 184 -8.36 0.04 -19.53
N SER A 185 -9.52 -0.55 -19.76
CA SER A 185 -9.66 -2.00 -19.97
C SER A 185 -9.08 -2.42 -21.31
N VAL A 186 -8.20 -3.39 -21.31
CA VAL A 186 -7.61 -4.03 -22.50
C VAL A 186 -8.09 -5.47 -22.55
N GLY A 187 -8.47 -5.95 -23.75
CA GLY A 187 -8.97 -7.30 -23.94
C GLY A 187 -10.31 -7.59 -23.25
N GLY A 188 -11.03 -6.54 -22.80
CA GLY A 188 -12.30 -6.69 -22.08
C GLY A 188 -12.09 -7.20 -20.63
N HIS A 189 -10.99 -6.81 -19.97
CA HIS A 189 -10.76 -7.13 -18.57
C HIS A 189 -11.76 -6.39 -17.68
N VAL A 190 -12.57 -7.12 -16.96
CA VAL A 190 -13.53 -6.60 -15.96
C VAL A 190 -13.61 -7.59 -14.80
N SER A 191 -14.06 -7.12 -13.63
CA SER A 191 -14.33 -8.03 -12.50
C SER A 191 -15.38 -9.07 -12.90
N GLY A 192 -15.06 -10.33 -12.64
CA GLY A 192 -15.98 -11.45 -12.74
C GLY A 192 -16.77 -11.66 -11.44
N ASP A 193 -17.27 -12.90 -11.26
CA ASP A 193 -17.99 -13.31 -10.03
C ASP A 193 -17.07 -13.45 -8.81
N SER A 194 -15.76 -13.55 -9.03
CA SER A 194 -14.77 -13.67 -7.94
C SER A 194 -14.42 -12.32 -7.34
N THR A 195 -14.32 -12.29 -6.02
CA THR A 195 -13.94 -11.08 -5.27
C THR A 195 -12.41 -10.92 -5.29
N THR A 196 -11.91 -9.81 -5.80
CA THR A 196 -10.47 -9.54 -5.88
C THR A 196 -10.02 -8.75 -4.65
N ILE A 197 -9.53 -9.44 -3.62
CA ILE A 197 -9.03 -8.83 -2.38
C ILE A 197 -7.51 -9.01 -2.33
N VAL A 198 -6.77 -7.93 -2.50
CA VAL A 198 -5.31 -7.93 -2.50
C VAL A 198 -4.81 -7.70 -1.08
N PRO A 199 -3.96 -8.59 -0.52
CA PRO A 199 -3.43 -8.44 0.84
C PRO A 199 -2.77 -7.08 1.05
N THR A 200 -2.99 -6.48 2.23
CA THR A 200 -2.41 -5.18 2.61
C THR A 200 -0.90 -5.13 2.40
N ARG A 201 -0.16 -6.18 2.82
CA ARG A 201 1.29 -6.29 2.60
C ARG A 201 1.65 -6.26 1.12
N SER A 202 0.88 -6.92 0.29
CA SER A 202 1.13 -6.96 -1.16
C SER A 202 0.88 -5.61 -1.82
N MET A 203 -0.16 -4.88 -1.39
CA MET A 203 -0.40 -3.51 -1.84
C MET A 203 0.76 -2.58 -1.50
N GLN A 204 1.35 -2.71 -0.30
CA GLN A 204 2.55 -1.95 0.10
C GLN A 204 3.77 -2.29 -0.76
N LEU A 205 3.94 -3.56 -1.12
CA LEU A 205 5.02 -4.00 -2.00
C LEU A 205 4.84 -3.46 -3.42
N ILE A 206 3.62 -3.50 -3.95
CA ILE A 206 3.28 -2.91 -5.25
C ILE A 206 3.61 -1.41 -5.23
N GLU A 207 3.16 -0.66 -4.23
CA GLU A 207 3.42 0.78 -4.12
C GLU A 207 4.92 1.11 -4.21
N ARG A 208 5.78 0.33 -3.54
CA ARG A 208 7.24 0.53 -3.54
C ARG A 208 7.88 0.38 -4.93
N THR A 209 7.25 -0.37 -5.82
CA THR A 209 7.76 -0.57 -7.20
C THR A 209 7.32 0.52 -8.17
N LEU A 210 6.36 1.37 -7.79
CA LEU A 210 5.83 2.46 -8.59
C LEU A 210 6.69 3.73 -8.43
N SER A 211 7.96 3.66 -8.80
CA SER A 211 8.93 4.76 -8.61
C SER A 211 8.77 5.90 -9.62
N ASP A 212 8.36 5.58 -10.85
CA ASP A 212 8.09 6.55 -11.91
C ASP A 212 6.58 6.82 -11.95
N ALA A 213 6.20 8.06 -11.63
CA ALA A 213 4.80 8.46 -11.46
C ALA A 213 4.01 8.43 -12.78
N ASP A 214 4.67 8.71 -13.89
CA ASP A 214 4.05 8.82 -15.21
C ASP A 214 4.15 7.53 -16.04
N ALA A 215 4.84 6.52 -15.51
CA ALA A 215 4.93 5.22 -16.19
C ALA A 215 3.57 4.52 -16.26
N ASP A 216 3.28 3.91 -17.40
CA ASP A 216 2.10 3.07 -17.56
C ASP A 216 2.26 1.75 -16.80
N ILE A 217 1.25 1.38 -16.06
CA ILE A 217 1.14 0.16 -15.28
C ILE A 217 0.06 -0.72 -15.86
N GLN A 218 0.34 -2.00 -15.94
CA GLN A 218 -0.65 -3.02 -16.30
C GLN A 218 -1.00 -3.83 -15.06
N ILE A 219 -2.29 -4.00 -14.80
CA ILE A 219 -2.79 -4.81 -13.68
C ILE A 219 -3.84 -5.79 -14.20
N ALA A 220 -3.68 -7.05 -13.85
CA ALA A 220 -4.58 -8.13 -14.23
C ALA A 220 -5.00 -8.93 -13.01
N ALA A 221 -6.30 -9.16 -12.86
CA ALA A 221 -6.86 -10.08 -11.87
C ALA A 221 -7.13 -11.43 -12.53
N ARG A 222 -6.63 -12.49 -11.91
CA ARG A 222 -6.94 -13.89 -12.20
C ARG A 222 -7.89 -14.43 -11.12
N SER A 223 -8.27 -15.68 -11.21
CA SER A 223 -9.20 -16.30 -10.24
C SER A 223 -8.73 -16.24 -8.78
N ASN A 224 -7.42 -16.37 -8.52
CA ASN A 224 -6.84 -16.45 -7.18
C ASN A 224 -5.62 -15.55 -6.97
N GLU A 225 -5.25 -14.75 -7.94
CA GLU A 225 -4.09 -13.87 -7.87
C GLU A 225 -4.27 -12.59 -8.67
N VAL A 226 -3.48 -11.56 -8.34
CA VAL A 226 -3.31 -10.34 -9.12
C VAL A 226 -1.87 -10.25 -9.58
N VAL A 227 -1.68 -9.83 -10.83
CA VAL A 227 -0.36 -9.55 -11.40
C VAL A 227 -0.29 -8.08 -11.79
N VAL A 228 0.78 -7.40 -11.37
CA VAL A 228 1.05 -5.99 -11.69
C VAL A 228 2.37 -5.90 -12.42
N GLN A 229 2.35 -5.25 -13.58
CA GLN A 229 3.53 -4.97 -14.40
C GLN A 229 3.80 -3.48 -14.44
N SER A 230 5.01 -3.10 -14.09
CA SER A 230 5.60 -1.78 -14.36
C SER A 230 6.78 -1.92 -15.35
N PRO A 231 7.33 -0.82 -15.89
CA PRO A 231 8.50 -0.91 -16.77
C PRO A 231 9.71 -1.61 -16.16
N ARG A 232 9.81 -1.63 -14.82
CA ARG A 232 10.96 -2.21 -14.11
C ARG A 232 10.66 -3.46 -13.32
N ALA A 233 9.40 -3.73 -12.98
CA ALA A 233 9.07 -4.83 -12.09
C ALA A 233 7.76 -5.49 -12.46
N THR A 234 7.70 -6.79 -12.23
CA THR A 234 6.46 -7.57 -12.20
C THR A 234 6.27 -8.11 -10.80
N ILE A 235 5.08 -7.92 -10.23
CA ILE A 235 4.68 -8.52 -8.95
C ILE A 235 3.44 -9.36 -9.19
N PHE A 236 3.45 -10.59 -8.71
CA PHE A 236 2.23 -11.34 -8.52
C PHE A 236 1.92 -11.49 -7.02
N THR A 237 0.66 -11.58 -6.67
CA THR A 237 0.21 -11.83 -5.30
C THR A 237 -1.06 -12.65 -5.29
N ARG A 238 -1.13 -13.64 -4.39
CA ARG A 238 -2.36 -14.37 -4.12
C ARG A 238 -3.36 -13.46 -3.45
N LEU A 239 -4.64 -13.72 -3.73
CA LEU A 239 -5.76 -13.01 -3.14
C LEU A 239 -6.07 -13.54 -1.74
N VAL A 240 -6.65 -12.66 -0.90
CA VAL A 240 -7.25 -13.07 0.36
C VAL A 240 -8.55 -13.81 0.07
N GLU A 241 -8.67 -15.04 0.57
CA GLU A 241 -9.91 -15.81 0.47
C GLU A 241 -10.94 -15.32 1.50
N GLY A 242 -12.21 -15.24 1.09
CA GLY A 242 -13.30 -14.92 1.96
C GLY A 242 -14.26 -13.88 1.40
N ARG A 243 -15.21 -13.48 2.24
CA ARG A 243 -16.23 -12.48 1.90
C ARG A 243 -15.76 -11.07 2.25
N PHE A 244 -15.85 -10.17 1.30
CA PHE A 244 -15.77 -8.73 1.59
C PHE A 244 -17.16 -8.18 1.93
N PRO A 245 -17.30 -7.24 2.88
CA PRO A 245 -18.58 -6.60 3.20
C PRO A 245 -19.22 -5.96 1.96
N ARG A 246 -20.55 -5.90 1.93
CA ARG A 246 -21.30 -5.17 0.89
C ARG A 246 -21.12 -3.66 1.10
N TRP A 247 -19.97 -3.14 0.70
CA TRP A 247 -19.52 -1.79 0.97
C TRP A 247 -20.46 -0.71 0.43
N ARG A 248 -21.18 -0.98 -0.67
CA ARG A 248 -22.15 -0.05 -1.23
C ARG A 248 -23.33 0.20 -0.31
N ASP A 249 -23.71 -0.77 0.52
CA ASP A 249 -24.79 -0.63 1.51
C ASP A 249 -24.34 0.25 2.70
N VAL A 250 -23.03 0.29 2.97
CA VAL A 250 -22.44 1.09 4.05
C VAL A 250 -22.15 2.52 3.60
N PHE A 251 -21.92 2.73 2.31
CA PHE A 251 -21.65 4.05 1.76
C PHE A 251 -22.97 4.77 1.48
N PRO A 252 -23.46 5.62 2.40
CA PRO A 252 -24.83 6.11 2.33
C PRO A 252 -25.03 7.12 1.19
N GLN A 253 -26.04 6.91 0.37
CA GLN A 253 -26.65 7.98 -0.41
C GLN A 253 -27.55 8.79 0.52
N ARG A 254 -27.14 10.01 0.89
CA ARG A 254 -27.87 10.80 1.88
C ARG A 254 -28.66 11.93 1.23
N THR A 255 -29.97 11.91 1.51
CA THR A 255 -30.84 13.09 1.36
C THR A 255 -31.00 13.76 2.73
N GLY A 256 -30.78 15.07 2.81
CA GLY A 256 -31.03 15.85 4.03
C GLY A 256 -29.91 15.86 5.08
N ALA A 257 -28.70 15.47 4.72
CA ALA A 257 -27.54 15.64 5.58
C ALA A 257 -26.95 17.06 5.47
N THR A 258 -26.32 17.51 6.54
CA THR A 258 -25.61 18.78 6.62
C THR A 258 -24.23 18.62 5.98
N LYS A 259 -23.92 19.43 4.98
CA LYS A 259 -22.62 19.47 4.30
C LYS A 259 -21.78 20.60 4.89
N ILE A 260 -20.56 20.27 5.30
CA ILE A 260 -19.65 21.20 5.93
C ILE A 260 -18.30 21.10 5.22
N ASP A 261 -17.84 22.19 4.65
CA ASP A 261 -16.53 22.24 3.99
C ASP A 261 -15.46 22.57 5.03
N VAL A 262 -14.39 21.75 5.05
CA VAL A 262 -13.30 21.86 6.00
C VAL A 262 -11.96 21.75 5.31
N SER A 263 -11.03 22.65 5.65
CA SER A 263 -9.65 22.62 5.13
C SER A 263 -8.84 21.50 5.81
N VAL A 264 -8.16 20.68 5.02
CA VAL A 264 -7.46 19.46 5.47
C VAL A 264 -6.36 19.78 6.48
N GLY A 265 -5.45 20.70 6.18
CA GLY A 265 -4.29 21.01 7.03
C GLY A 265 -4.69 21.53 8.42
N PRO A 266 -5.50 22.57 8.52
CA PRO A 266 -6.02 23.08 9.79
C PRO A 266 -6.78 22.03 10.60
N MET A 267 -7.64 21.24 9.94
CA MET A 267 -8.39 20.15 10.57
C MET A 267 -7.46 19.08 11.14
N LEU A 268 -6.46 18.62 10.37
CA LEU A 268 -5.48 17.63 10.84
C LEU A 268 -4.70 18.13 12.07
N SER A 269 -4.32 19.41 12.06
CA SER A 269 -3.63 20.03 13.21
C SER A 269 -4.53 20.07 14.44
N ALA A 270 -5.78 20.49 14.30
CA ALA A 270 -6.75 20.56 15.39
C ALA A 270 -7.06 19.18 15.99
N VAL A 271 -7.28 18.16 15.13
CA VAL A 271 -7.52 16.78 15.57
C VAL A 271 -6.32 16.18 16.29
N ARG A 272 -5.08 16.44 15.82
CA ARG A 272 -3.86 16.01 16.52
C ARG A 272 -3.76 16.62 17.91
N GLN A 273 -4.08 17.91 18.07
CA GLN A 273 -4.06 18.57 19.36
C GLN A 273 -5.14 18.00 20.30
N ALA A 274 -6.36 17.81 19.81
CA ALA A 274 -7.46 17.26 20.60
C ALA A 274 -7.16 15.82 21.08
N ALA A 275 -6.48 15.04 20.27
CA ALA A 275 -6.13 13.65 20.56
C ALA A 275 -5.05 13.47 21.64
N ILE A 276 -4.32 14.53 22.06
CA ILE A 276 -3.22 14.42 23.04
C ILE A 276 -3.71 13.84 24.38
N VAL A 277 -4.93 14.13 24.75
CA VAL A 277 -5.53 13.70 26.04
C VAL A 277 -6.43 12.47 25.90
N THR A 278 -6.51 11.84 24.74
CA THR A 278 -7.26 10.59 24.58
C THR A 278 -6.45 9.39 25.07
N SER A 279 -7.13 8.36 25.58
CA SER A 279 -6.53 7.08 26.00
C SER A 279 -7.16 5.93 25.20
N GLU A 280 -6.67 4.71 25.41
CA GLU A 280 -7.29 3.52 24.78
C GLU A 280 -8.71 3.25 25.29
N GLU A 281 -9.01 3.64 26.51
CA GLU A 281 -10.33 3.50 27.14
C GLU A 281 -11.27 4.65 26.78
N SER A 282 -10.74 5.87 26.62
CA SER A 282 -11.47 7.10 26.25
C SER A 282 -10.98 7.61 24.88
N ARG A 283 -11.31 6.88 23.82
CA ARG A 283 -10.80 7.12 22.47
C ARG A 283 -11.48 8.28 21.75
N GLY A 284 -12.62 8.75 22.23
CA GLY A 284 -13.48 9.70 21.53
C GLY A 284 -12.98 11.14 21.62
N VAL A 285 -13.09 11.86 20.51
CA VAL A 285 -13.10 13.31 20.45
C VAL A 285 -14.48 13.72 19.93
N ASP A 286 -15.12 14.66 20.62
CA ASP A 286 -16.37 15.27 20.19
C ASP A 286 -16.09 16.39 19.21
N PHE A 287 -16.72 16.33 18.05
CA PHE A 287 -16.69 17.34 16.99
C PHE A 287 -18.01 18.07 16.98
N THR A 288 -18.03 19.30 17.47
CA THR A 288 -19.24 20.14 17.52
C THR A 288 -19.11 21.30 16.53
N PHE A 289 -20.00 21.35 15.58
CA PHE A 289 -20.08 22.39 14.54
C PHE A 289 -21.21 23.36 14.90
N GLU A 290 -20.88 24.59 15.17
CA GLU A 290 -21.84 25.64 15.51
C GLU A 290 -21.25 27.05 15.31
N ASN A 291 -22.08 28.01 14.95
CA ASN A 291 -21.75 29.45 14.96
C ASN A 291 -20.40 29.79 14.29
N GLY A 292 -20.11 29.22 13.11
CA GLY A 292 -18.87 29.50 12.37
C GLY A 292 -17.62 28.84 12.96
N THR A 293 -17.77 27.85 13.84
CA THR A 293 -16.66 27.23 14.55
C THR A 293 -16.83 25.71 14.64
N LEU A 294 -15.76 24.96 14.47
CA LEU A 294 -15.63 23.58 14.91
C LEU A 294 -14.94 23.55 16.26
N LEU A 295 -15.64 23.06 17.27
CA LEU A 295 -15.09 22.77 18.57
C LEU A 295 -14.76 21.28 18.68
N LEU A 296 -13.49 20.96 18.97
CA LEU A 296 -13.04 19.62 19.27
C LEU A 296 -12.79 19.48 20.77
N SER A 297 -13.43 18.49 21.39
CA SER A 297 -13.31 18.24 22.84
C SER A 297 -12.90 16.80 23.07
N GLY A 298 -11.76 16.59 23.76
CA GLY A 298 -11.30 15.29 24.23
C GLY A 298 -11.29 15.24 25.75
N ARG A 299 -11.63 14.09 26.33
CA ARG A 299 -11.58 13.89 27.79
C ARG A 299 -11.23 12.46 28.14
N ALA A 300 -10.23 12.31 29.02
CA ALA A 300 -9.92 11.04 29.66
C ALA A 300 -9.66 11.28 31.16
N ALA A 301 -10.24 10.44 32.01
CA ALA A 301 -10.32 10.68 33.47
C ALA A 301 -8.94 10.89 34.11
N GLU A 302 -7.93 10.13 33.69
CA GLU A 302 -6.58 10.17 34.28
C GLU A 302 -5.54 10.93 33.45
N VAL A 303 -5.91 11.39 32.24
CA VAL A 303 -4.99 12.08 31.34
C VAL A 303 -5.27 13.58 31.28
N GLY A 304 -6.55 13.97 31.27
CA GLY A 304 -6.97 15.37 31.24
C GLY A 304 -8.07 15.65 30.22
N GLN A 305 -8.15 16.91 29.81
CA GLN A 305 -9.13 17.37 28.83
C GLN A 305 -8.50 18.35 27.84
N SER A 306 -9.00 18.33 26.62
CA SER A 306 -8.64 19.27 25.57
C SER A 306 -9.87 20.01 25.05
N ARG A 307 -9.67 21.25 24.61
CA ARG A 307 -10.67 22.06 23.91
C ARG A 307 -9.95 22.84 22.83
N ILE A 308 -10.23 22.53 21.58
CA ILE A 308 -9.60 23.15 20.42
C ILE A 308 -10.68 23.79 19.55
N GLU A 309 -10.52 25.04 19.19
CA GLU A 309 -11.44 25.77 18.33
C GLU A 309 -10.82 25.99 16.96
N LEU A 310 -11.55 25.60 15.92
CA LEU A 310 -11.16 25.83 14.51
C LEU A 310 -12.26 26.66 13.85
N PRO A 311 -11.98 27.92 13.46
CA PRO A 311 -12.91 28.72 12.67
C PRO A 311 -13.21 28.07 11.34
N LEU A 312 -14.48 28.06 10.94
CA LEU A 312 -14.93 27.57 9.64
C LEU A 312 -16.20 28.27 9.16
N SER A 313 -16.49 28.24 7.88
CA SER A 313 -17.70 28.81 7.31
C SER A 313 -18.85 27.83 7.47
N TYR A 314 -19.58 27.94 8.59
CA TYR A 314 -20.74 27.11 8.90
C TYR A 314 -21.82 27.89 9.66
N ASP A 315 -23.00 28.07 9.03
CA ASP A 315 -24.15 28.79 9.58
C ASP A 315 -25.35 27.87 9.83
N GLY A 316 -25.14 26.55 9.77
CA GLY A 316 -26.21 25.56 9.98
C GLY A 316 -26.55 25.33 11.46
N PRO A 317 -27.52 24.44 11.74
CA PRO A 317 -27.88 24.06 13.10
C PRO A 317 -26.70 23.36 13.79
N ALA A 318 -26.60 23.55 15.11
CA ALA A 318 -25.56 22.89 15.89
C ALA A 318 -25.66 21.36 15.71
N ILE A 319 -24.52 20.75 15.34
CA ILE A 319 -24.41 19.30 15.18
C ILE A 319 -23.15 18.81 15.87
N SER A 320 -23.24 17.70 16.62
CA SER A 320 -22.12 17.13 17.35
C SER A 320 -22.05 15.63 17.11
N ILE A 321 -20.83 15.12 16.87
CA ILE A 321 -20.55 13.71 16.64
C ILE A 321 -19.26 13.31 17.37
N SER A 322 -19.23 12.12 17.98
CA SER A 322 -18.04 11.59 18.64
C SER A 322 -17.32 10.61 17.73
N LEU A 323 -16.05 10.89 17.39
CA LEU A 323 -15.26 10.08 16.46
C LEU A 323 -13.92 9.65 17.10
N ASP A 324 -13.39 8.50 16.66
CA ASP A 324 -12.01 8.13 16.97
C ASP A 324 -11.06 9.06 16.18
N PRO A 325 -10.25 9.90 16.87
CA PRO A 325 -9.38 10.85 16.21
C PRO A 325 -8.29 10.20 15.36
N ARG A 326 -7.94 8.94 15.62
CA ARG A 326 -6.95 8.20 14.80
C ARG A 326 -7.49 7.96 13.39
N TYR A 327 -8.76 7.57 13.27
CA TYR A 327 -9.41 7.35 11.98
C TYR A 327 -9.50 8.64 11.17
N VAL A 328 -9.83 9.75 11.83
CA VAL A 328 -9.86 11.07 11.17
C VAL A 328 -8.45 11.49 10.73
N GLN A 329 -7.43 11.31 11.59
CA GLN A 329 -6.05 11.64 11.25
C GLN A 329 -5.52 10.82 10.09
N GLU A 330 -5.78 9.50 10.04
CA GLU A 330 -5.30 8.63 8.97
C GLU A 330 -5.88 9.01 7.61
N PHE A 331 -7.16 9.37 7.58
CA PHE A 331 -7.81 9.90 6.39
C PHE A 331 -7.19 11.23 5.93
N LEU A 332 -7.05 12.19 6.85
CA LEU A 332 -6.51 13.51 6.51
C LEU A 332 -5.03 13.47 6.08
N LYS A 333 -4.25 12.54 6.62
CA LYS A 333 -2.82 12.37 6.27
C LYS A 333 -2.55 11.96 4.83
N VAL A 334 -3.50 11.33 4.16
CA VAL A 334 -3.35 10.88 2.76
C VAL A 334 -3.81 11.92 1.75
N LEU A 335 -4.33 13.06 2.23
CA LEU A 335 -4.77 14.18 1.42
C LEU A 335 -3.74 15.30 1.41
N ASP A 336 -3.81 16.14 0.37
CA ASP A 336 -3.04 17.38 0.30
C ASP A 336 -3.55 18.35 1.40
N PRO A 337 -2.66 18.92 2.24
CA PRO A 337 -3.05 19.84 3.31
C PRO A 337 -3.79 21.10 2.82
N ASP A 338 -3.54 21.53 1.60
CA ASP A 338 -4.16 22.73 1.02
C ASP A 338 -5.55 22.46 0.43
N ARG A 339 -6.00 21.22 0.40
CA ARG A 339 -7.34 20.85 -0.09
C ARG A 339 -8.44 21.15 0.94
N THR A 340 -9.65 21.28 0.39
CA THR A 340 -10.90 21.28 1.15
C THR A 340 -11.62 19.96 0.94
N ILE A 341 -12.22 19.42 1.99
CA ILE A 341 -13.10 18.25 1.96
C ILE A 341 -14.50 18.65 2.36
N THR A 342 -15.50 17.95 1.86
CA THR A 342 -16.86 18.07 2.34
C THR A 342 -17.17 16.96 3.35
N LEU A 343 -17.51 17.35 4.56
CA LEU A 343 -17.99 16.46 5.61
C LEU A 343 -19.53 16.48 5.57
N ASP A 344 -20.12 15.30 5.41
CA ASP A 344 -21.56 15.09 5.33
C ASP A 344 -22.02 14.41 6.64
N LEU A 345 -22.77 15.16 7.47
CA LEU A 345 -23.25 14.73 8.77
C LEU A 345 -24.77 14.76 8.80
N LYS A 346 -25.39 13.70 9.32
CA LYS A 346 -26.83 13.62 9.50
C LYS A 346 -27.23 13.88 10.96
N ASP A 347 -26.65 13.16 11.88
CA ASP A 347 -26.90 13.20 13.31
C ASP A 347 -25.70 12.62 14.07
N ALA A 348 -25.78 12.54 15.40
CA ALA A 348 -24.74 12.06 16.28
C ALA A 348 -24.49 10.54 16.19
N GLU A 349 -25.47 9.76 15.69
CA GLU A 349 -25.44 8.29 15.68
C GLU A 349 -25.17 7.71 14.29
N SER A 350 -25.38 8.52 13.27
CA SER A 350 -25.11 8.13 11.87
C SER A 350 -23.64 8.29 11.52
N ALA A 351 -23.10 7.40 10.68
CA ALA A 351 -21.72 7.49 10.22
C ALA A 351 -21.40 8.88 9.65
N ALA A 352 -20.23 9.43 9.89
CA ALA A 352 -19.73 10.60 9.18
C ALA A 352 -19.21 10.19 7.80
N VAL A 353 -19.51 10.99 6.76
CA VAL A 353 -19.01 10.74 5.41
C VAL A 353 -18.16 11.92 4.98
N CYS A 354 -16.93 11.66 4.57
CA CYS A 354 -16.01 12.64 4.03
C CYS A 354 -15.88 12.40 2.52
N LEU A 355 -16.06 13.44 1.72
CA LEU A 355 -15.98 13.38 0.27
C LEU A 355 -14.97 14.38 -0.25
N THR A 356 -14.29 14.00 -1.33
CA THR A 356 -13.45 14.89 -2.12
C THR A 356 -13.96 14.97 -3.56
N ASP A 357 -13.53 15.97 -4.30
CA ASP A 357 -13.94 16.23 -5.68
C ASP A 357 -13.38 15.24 -6.71
N ASP A 358 -12.44 14.37 -6.32
CA ASP A 358 -11.76 13.42 -7.20
C ASP A 358 -12.24 11.96 -7.04
N GLY A 359 -13.45 11.75 -6.49
CA GLY A 359 -14.04 10.43 -6.36
C GLY A 359 -13.60 9.63 -5.13
N TYR A 360 -12.83 10.24 -4.22
CA TYR A 360 -12.47 9.62 -2.95
C TYR A 360 -13.55 9.84 -1.91
N GLY A 361 -13.91 8.80 -1.20
CA GLY A 361 -14.90 8.82 -0.14
C GLY A 361 -14.44 8.05 1.07
N TYR A 362 -14.74 8.57 2.25
CA TYR A 362 -14.39 7.97 3.53
C TYR A 362 -15.55 8.00 4.49
N VAL A 363 -15.84 6.87 5.12
CA VAL A 363 -16.93 6.70 6.09
C VAL A 363 -16.33 6.36 7.44
N ILE A 364 -16.78 7.02 8.51
CA ILE A 364 -16.38 6.73 9.90
C ILE A 364 -17.63 6.50 10.74
N MET A 365 -17.70 5.36 11.41
CA MET A 365 -18.75 5.11 12.41
C MET A 365 -18.50 5.92 13.65
N PRO A 366 -19.53 6.60 14.22
CA PRO A 366 -19.39 7.29 15.47
C PRO A 366 -19.15 6.33 16.62
N LEU A 367 -18.49 6.83 17.66
CA LEU A 367 -18.39 6.12 18.92
C LEU A 367 -19.69 6.26 19.70
N ALA A 368 -20.13 5.16 20.33
CA ALA A 368 -21.26 5.22 21.25
C ALA A 368 -20.93 6.18 22.41
N ARG A 369 -21.82 7.09 22.72
CA ARG A 369 -21.73 7.89 23.94
C ARG A 369 -22.20 7.03 25.10
N ASP A 370 -21.32 6.76 26.06
CA ASP A 370 -21.75 6.25 27.36
C ASP A 370 -22.56 7.36 28.03
N HIS A 371 -23.85 7.09 28.27
CA HIS A 371 -24.82 7.96 28.93
C HIS A 371 -24.62 7.89 30.44
#